data_a14f48cd2da314c2f04e0688de65b237
#
_entry.id   a14f48cd2da314c2f04e0688de65b237
#
_cell.length_a   1.000
_cell.length_b   1.000
_cell.length_c   1.000
_cell.angle_alpha   90.00
_cell.angle_beta   90.00
_cell.angle_gamma   90.00
#
_symmetry.space_group_name_H-M   'P 1'
#
loop_
_entity.id
_entity.type
_entity.pdbx_description
1 polymer ?
#
loop_
_entity_poly.entity_id
_entity_poly.type
_entity_poly.pdbx_seq_one_letter_code
_entity_poly.pdbx_strand_id
1 'polypeptide(L)'
;FFAASQALCYLHEEIDKLGYSDLVYTTGEVVCHPCVHTCVPDFFDFSFDSRHEDPKVLEKVLAIVKSCEEKTWAGCTCKVEKAWNRDTVYWDKKLVSYVKASAEECGIKHQYIHSGAGHDAQFAAYMLPTTMIFVQSKDGLSHCEPEYSSPEHCTEGATVMLNAVLKADND
;
A
#
# COMPACT_ATOMS: atom_id res chain seq x y z
N PHE A 1 -11.23 -25.23 -5.96
CA PHE A 1 -9.95 -25.02 -5.30
C PHE A 1 -8.78 -25.15 -6.28
N PHE A 2 -8.63 -26.27 -7.01
CA PHE A 2 -7.52 -26.46 -7.96
C PHE A 2 -7.44 -25.34 -9.03
N ALA A 3 -8.59 -24.91 -9.56
CA ALA A 3 -8.66 -23.80 -10.52
C ALA A 3 -8.13 -22.50 -9.90
N ALA A 4 -8.58 -22.16 -8.70
CA ALA A 4 -8.14 -20.96 -7.99
C ALA A 4 -6.64 -21.03 -7.66
N SER A 5 -6.13 -22.18 -7.21
CA SER A 5 -4.69 -22.38 -6.97
C SER A 5 -3.85 -22.16 -8.22
N GLN A 6 -4.29 -22.69 -9.38
CA GLN A 6 -3.58 -22.48 -10.66
C GLN A 6 -3.59 -20.99 -11.06
N ALA A 7 -4.72 -20.31 -10.91
CA ALA A 7 -4.81 -18.88 -11.20
C ALA A 7 -3.90 -18.04 -10.28
N LEU A 8 -3.88 -18.36 -8.97
CA LEU A 8 -2.99 -17.70 -8.02
C LEU A 8 -1.51 -17.93 -8.34
N CYS A 9 -1.11 -19.17 -8.62
CA CYS A 9 0.27 -19.46 -9.01
C CYS A 9 0.66 -18.70 -10.28
N TYR A 10 -0.21 -18.68 -11.27
CA TYR A 10 0.01 -17.92 -12.51
C TYR A 10 0.18 -16.42 -12.22
N LEU A 11 -0.69 -15.82 -11.40
CA LEU A 11 -0.58 -14.42 -11.03
C LEU A 11 0.78 -14.11 -10.39
N HIS A 12 1.20 -14.91 -9.42
CA HIS A 12 2.49 -14.74 -8.75
C HIS A 12 3.66 -14.86 -9.75
N GLU A 13 3.66 -15.91 -10.56
CA GLU A 13 4.73 -16.15 -11.55
C GLU A 13 4.84 -15.02 -12.59
N GLU A 14 3.73 -14.51 -13.11
CA GLU A 14 3.75 -13.43 -14.11
C GLU A 14 4.11 -12.08 -13.49
N ILE A 15 3.67 -11.81 -12.27
CA ILE A 15 4.00 -10.58 -11.56
C ILE A 15 5.48 -10.58 -11.16
N ASP A 16 6.02 -11.68 -10.67
CA ASP A 16 7.44 -11.80 -10.33
C ASP A 16 8.35 -11.58 -11.54
N LYS A 17 7.92 -12.00 -12.74
CA LYS A 17 8.65 -11.73 -14.00
C LYS A 17 8.77 -10.24 -14.34
N LEU A 18 7.93 -9.38 -13.76
CA LEU A 18 8.06 -7.92 -13.94
C LEU A 18 9.34 -7.37 -13.29
N GLY A 19 9.89 -8.06 -12.28
CA GLY A 19 11.20 -7.77 -11.69
C GLY A 19 11.24 -6.52 -10.80
N TYR A 20 10.10 -6.03 -10.30
CA TYR A 20 10.02 -4.89 -9.38
C TYR A 20 10.14 -5.37 -7.93
N SER A 21 11.26 -5.05 -7.28
CA SER A 21 11.54 -5.48 -5.89
C SER A 21 10.71 -4.75 -4.83
N ASP A 22 10.13 -3.62 -5.19
CA ASP A 22 9.32 -2.73 -4.35
C ASP A 22 7.81 -2.87 -4.61
N LEU A 23 7.42 -3.71 -5.57
CA LEU A 23 6.03 -4.07 -5.80
C LEU A 23 5.54 -4.99 -4.67
N VAL A 24 4.54 -4.49 -3.95
CA VAL A 24 3.86 -5.29 -2.92
C VAL A 24 2.54 -5.79 -3.46
N TYR A 25 2.26 -7.09 -3.28
CA TYR A 25 0.98 -7.67 -3.62
C TYR A 25 0.60 -8.80 -2.66
N THR A 26 -0.70 -9.00 -2.45
CA THR A 26 -1.21 -10.00 -1.50
C THR A 26 -2.60 -10.50 -1.88
N THR A 27 -2.91 -11.72 -1.41
CA THR A 27 -4.26 -12.28 -1.36
C THR A 27 -4.67 -12.35 0.10
N GLY A 28 -5.56 -11.45 0.52
CA GLY A 28 -5.92 -11.28 1.93
C GLY A 28 -7.24 -11.94 2.33
N GLU A 29 -8.13 -12.17 1.37
CA GLU A 29 -9.44 -12.78 1.62
C GLU A 29 -9.67 -13.93 0.65
N VAL A 30 -10.24 -15.01 1.16
CA VAL A 30 -10.63 -16.18 0.38
C VAL A 30 -11.99 -16.66 0.85
N VAL A 31 -12.91 -16.83 -0.09
CA VAL A 31 -14.25 -17.36 0.15
C VAL A 31 -14.50 -18.54 -0.77
N CYS A 32 -15.03 -19.63 -0.23
CA CYS A 32 -15.49 -20.76 -1.04
C CYS A 32 -16.89 -21.19 -0.63
N HIS A 33 -17.67 -21.65 -1.59
CA HIS A 33 -19.03 -22.12 -1.37
C HIS A 33 -19.20 -23.50 -2.03
N PRO A 34 -19.86 -24.45 -1.34
CA PRO A 34 -20.54 -24.35 -0.03
C PRO A 34 -19.62 -24.59 1.19
N CYS A 35 -18.37 -24.37 1.19
CA CYS A 35 -17.42 -24.50 2.32
C CYS A 35 -17.69 -25.72 3.23
N VAL A 36 -17.96 -26.88 2.64
CA VAL A 36 -18.23 -28.15 3.31
C VAL A 36 -17.18 -29.16 2.91
N HIS A 37 -16.52 -29.77 3.90
CA HIS A 37 -15.36 -30.64 3.66
C HIS A 37 -15.63 -31.89 2.78
N THR A 38 -16.88 -32.27 2.58
CA THR A 38 -17.27 -33.39 1.73
C THR A 38 -17.80 -33.00 0.34
N CYS A 39 -17.88 -31.69 0.05
CA CYS A 39 -18.39 -31.16 -1.22
C CYS A 39 -17.30 -30.48 -2.04
N VAL A 40 -17.34 -30.69 -3.35
CA VAL A 40 -16.51 -29.88 -4.27
C VAL A 40 -17.11 -28.46 -4.34
N PRO A 41 -16.32 -27.40 -4.09
CA PRO A 41 -16.82 -26.04 -4.21
C PRO A 41 -17.25 -25.72 -5.64
N ASP A 42 -18.40 -25.08 -5.79
CA ASP A 42 -18.93 -24.56 -7.05
C ASP A 42 -18.52 -23.10 -7.29
N PHE A 43 -18.14 -22.40 -6.22
CA PHE A 43 -17.68 -21.04 -6.23
C PHE A 43 -16.43 -20.85 -5.35
N PHE A 44 -15.44 -20.12 -5.86
CA PHE A 44 -14.23 -19.75 -5.13
C PHE A 44 -13.84 -18.33 -5.49
N ASP A 45 -13.83 -17.45 -4.51
CA ASP A 45 -13.45 -16.07 -4.63
C ASP A 45 -12.18 -15.77 -3.81
N PHE A 46 -11.32 -14.92 -4.32
CA PHE A 46 -10.16 -14.40 -3.60
C PHE A 46 -9.88 -12.94 -3.97
N SER A 47 -9.52 -12.17 -2.97
CA SER A 47 -9.06 -10.81 -3.20
C SER A 47 -7.61 -10.80 -3.69
N PHE A 48 -7.28 -9.80 -4.50
CA PHE A 48 -5.91 -9.52 -4.91
C PHE A 48 -5.67 -8.01 -4.76
N ASP A 49 -4.76 -7.63 -3.85
CA ASP A 49 -4.30 -6.25 -3.65
C ASP A 49 -2.90 -6.09 -4.20
N SER A 50 -2.60 -4.95 -4.84
CA SER A 50 -1.27 -4.61 -5.31
C SER A 50 -0.98 -3.14 -5.09
N ARG A 51 0.26 -2.82 -4.70
CA ARG A 51 0.70 -1.46 -4.35
C ARG A 51 2.08 -1.18 -4.91
N HIS A 52 2.21 -0.05 -5.56
CA HIS A 52 3.47 0.47 -6.07
C HIS A 52 3.37 1.99 -6.24
N GLU A 53 4.49 2.72 -6.14
CA GLU A 53 4.50 4.17 -6.31
C GLU A 53 4.25 4.62 -7.76
N ASP A 54 4.77 3.87 -8.74
CA ASP A 54 4.56 4.14 -10.16
C ASP A 54 3.25 3.50 -10.67
N PRO A 55 2.26 4.31 -11.07
CA PRO A 55 1.00 3.81 -11.63
C PRO A 55 1.17 2.88 -12.84
N LYS A 56 2.22 3.07 -13.64
CA LYS A 56 2.49 2.23 -14.82
C LYS A 56 2.83 0.78 -14.45
N VAL A 57 3.40 0.58 -13.27
CA VAL A 57 3.65 -0.77 -12.75
C VAL A 57 2.33 -1.42 -12.38
N LEU A 58 1.43 -0.70 -11.72
CA LEU A 58 0.09 -1.18 -11.37
C LEU A 58 -0.76 -1.46 -12.62
N GLU A 59 -0.62 -0.69 -13.70
CA GLU A 59 -1.25 -0.99 -14.98
C GLU A 59 -0.81 -2.34 -15.56
N LYS A 60 0.49 -2.67 -15.46
CA LYS A 60 1.02 -3.99 -15.89
C LYS A 60 0.45 -5.12 -15.02
N VAL A 61 0.42 -4.93 -13.70
CA VAL A 61 -0.19 -5.90 -12.78
C VAL A 61 -1.66 -6.11 -13.12
N LEU A 62 -2.41 -5.04 -13.34
CA LEU A 62 -3.83 -5.12 -13.71
C LEU A 62 -4.03 -5.87 -15.04
N ALA A 63 -3.14 -5.69 -16.02
CA ALA A 63 -3.19 -6.42 -17.28
C ALA A 63 -2.99 -7.93 -17.06
N ILE A 64 -2.06 -8.32 -16.19
CA ILE A 64 -1.84 -9.72 -15.82
C ILE A 64 -3.09 -10.29 -15.11
N VAL A 65 -3.66 -9.55 -14.12
CA VAL A 65 -4.86 -9.97 -13.42
C VAL A 65 -6.03 -10.18 -14.40
N LYS A 66 -6.26 -9.23 -15.31
CA LYS A 66 -7.32 -9.35 -16.33
C LYS A 66 -7.11 -10.51 -17.28
N SER A 67 -5.86 -10.87 -17.60
CA SER A 67 -5.57 -12.01 -18.47
C SER A 67 -6.04 -13.35 -17.91
N CYS A 68 -6.36 -13.42 -16.61
CA CYS A 68 -6.96 -14.60 -16.00
C CYS A 68 -8.34 -14.94 -16.58
N GLU A 69 -9.10 -13.93 -17.04
CA GLU A 69 -10.41 -14.14 -17.68
C GLU A 69 -10.32 -14.80 -19.05
N GLU A 70 -9.18 -14.66 -19.72
CA GLU A 70 -8.94 -15.22 -21.06
C GLU A 70 -8.51 -16.69 -21.03
N LYS A 71 -8.32 -17.24 -19.83
CA LYS A 71 -7.78 -18.58 -19.59
C LYS A 71 -8.82 -19.51 -18.95
N THR A 72 -8.60 -20.79 -19.14
CA THR A 72 -9.36 -21.84 -18.45
C THR A 72 -8.48 -22.47 -17.38
N TRP A 73 -8.98 -22.55 -16.17
CA TRP A 73 -8.30 -23.04 -14.98
C TRP A 73 -8.90 -24.36 -14.51
N ALA A 74 -8.23 -25.49 -14.74
CA ALA A 74 -8.75 -26.82 -14.42
C ALA A 74 -10.23 -27.03 -14.85
N GLY A 75 -10.60 -26.52 -16.03
CA GLY A 75 -11.96 -26.60 -16.57
C GLY A 75 -12.93 -25.52 -16.07
N CYS A 76 -12.49 -24.59 -15.22
CA CYS A 76 -13.28 -23.48 -14.69
C CYS A 76 -12.92 -22.17 -15.39
N THR A 77 -13.86 -21.25 -15.42
CA THR A 77 -13.65 -19.86 -15.87
C THR A 77 -13.35 -18.95 -14.67
N CYS A 78 -12.62 -17.87 -14.92
CA CYS A 78 -12.36 -16.81 -13.97
C CYS A 78 -13.12 -15.55 -14.38
N LYS A 79 -13.60 -14.78 -13.39
CA LYS A 79 -14.12 -13.43 -13.57
C LYS A 79 -13.34 -12.49 -12.66
N VAL A 80 -12.94 -11.36 -13.19
CA VAL A 80 -12.19 -10.34 -12.44
C VAL A 80 -13.08 -9.12 -12.21
N GLU A 81 -13.28 -8.78 -10.97
CA GLU A 81 -14.02 -7.57 -10.58
C GLU A 81 -13.08 -6.59 -9.86
N LYS A 82 -13.10 -5.34 -10.29
CA LYS A 82 -12.34 -4.29 -9.64
C LYS A 82 -13.13 -3.77 -8.44
N ALA A 83 -12.69 -4.08 -7.24
CA ALA A 83 -13.34 -3.64 -6.01
C ALA A 83 -13.15 -2.13 -5.80
N TRP A 84 -11.92 -1.65 -5.85
CA TRP A 84 -11.60 -0.23 -5.71
C TRP A 84 -10.20 0.09 -6.26
N ASN A 85 -9.86 1.37 -6.32
CA ASN A 85 -8.55 1.88 -6.71
C ASN A 85 -8.28 3.19 -5.99
N ARG A 86 -7.03 3.40 -5.61
CA ARG A 86 -6.54 4.71 -5.16
C ARG A 86 -5.35 5.11 -6.00
N ASP A 87 -5.35 6.33 -6.44
CA ASP A 87 -4.24 6.88 -7.19
C ASP A 87 -3.08 7.20 -6.23
N THR A 88 -1.86 7.15 -6.74
CA THR A 88 -0.68 7.57 -6.01
C THR A 88 -0.79 9.06 -5.69
N VAL A 89 -0.63 9.42 -4.43
CA VAL A 89 -0.65 10.81 -3.96
C VAL A 89 0.78 11.28 -3.73
N TYR A 90 1.14 12.39 -4.37
CA TYR A 90 2.41 13.07 -4.15
C TYR A 90 2.19 14.25 -3.21
N TRP A 91 2.97 14.28 -2.13
CA TRP A 91 2.88 15.35 -1.14
C TRP A 91 3.35 16.69 -1.70
N ASP A 92 2.80 17.78 -1.16
CA ASP A 92 3.19 19.13 -1.54
C ASP A 92 4.68 19.37 -1.27
N LYS A 93 5.42 19.74 -2.31
CA LYS A 93 6.89 19.90 -2.26
C LYS A 93 7.33 21.01 -1.31
N LYS A 94 6.53 22.08 -1.19
CA LYS A 94 6.82 23.21 -0.31
C LYS A 94 6.70 22.78 1.15
N LEU A 95 5.59 22.12 1.51
CA LEU A 95 5.38 21.60 2.86
C LEU A 95 6.42 20.53 3.24
N VAL A 96 6.75 19.63 2.31
CA VAL A 96 7.85 18.65 2.52
C VAL A 96 9.17 19.37 2.78
N SER A 97 9.47 20.47 2.09
CA SER A 97 10.70 21.23 2.32
C SER A 97 10.74 21.88 3.70
N TYR A 98 9.60 22.36 4.23
CA TYR A 98 9.52 22.90 5.59
C TYR A 98 9.75 21.83 6.66
N VAL A 99 9.17 20.64 6.47
CA VAL A 99 9.40 19.50 7.36
C VAL A 99 10.88 19.12 7.39
N LYS A 100 11.51 19.03 6.21
CA LYS A 100 12.95 18.74 6.10
C LYS A 100 13.79 19.81 6.81
N ALA A 101 13.60 21.08 6.49
CA ALA A 101 14.33 22.17 7.09
C ALA A 101 14.16 22.20 8.62
N SER A 102 12.96 21.94 9.12
CA SER A 102 12.68 21.87 10.56
C SER A 102 13.42 20.72 11.25
N ALA A 103 13.49 19.54 10.63
CA ALA A 103 14.26 18.41 11.15
C ALA A 103 15.77 18.74 11.18
N GLU A 104 16.30 19.35 10.12
CA GLU A 104 17.71 19.77 10.04
C GLU A 104 18.07 20.80 11.11
N GLU A 105 17.25 21.84 11.29
CA GLU A 105 17.46 22.89 12.30
C GLU A 105 17.39 22.36 13.74
N CYS A 106 16.54 21.37 13.98
CA CYS A 106 16.46 20.68 15.29
C CYS A 106 17.53 19.60 15.50
N GLY A 107 18.37 19.33 14.51
CA GLY A 107 19.40 18.29 14.59
C GLY A 107 18.82 16.87 14.60
N ILE A 108 17.58 16.70 14.15
CA ILE A 108 16.88 15.41 14.15
C ILE A 108 17.20 14.65 12.85
N LYS A 109 17.68 13.41 13.00
CA LYS A 109 17.93 12.53 11.85
C LYS A 109 16.63 12.20 11.14
N HIS A 110 16.63 12.32 9.82
CA HIS A 110 15.44 12.12 9.02
C HIS A 110 15.78 11.51 7.66
N GLN A 111 14.77 10.97 7.01
CA GLN A 111 14.84 10.47 5.63
C GLN A 111 13.49 10.64 4.93
N TYR A 112 13.51 10.64 3.61
CA TYR A 112 12.27 10.48 2.84
C TYR A 112 11.90 9.01 2.82
N ILE A 113 10.59 8.75 2.95
CA ILE A 113 10.05 7.41 2.79
C ILE A 113 8.85 7.44 1.86
N HIS A 114 8.65 6.34 1.15
CA HIS A 114 7.41 6.04 0.46
C HIS A 114 6.52 5.21 1.39
N SER A 115 5.22 5.51 1.44
CA SER A 115 4.26 4.71 2.20
C SER A 115 3.32 3.97 1.26
N GLY A 116 3.30 2.67 1.35
CA GLY A 116 2.32 1.82 0.66
C GLY A 116 0.98 1.72 1.39
N ALA A 117 0.83 2.32 2.59
CA ALA A 117 -0.40 2.29 3.36
C ALA A 117 -1.41 3.37 2.92
N GLY A 118 -2.68 3.16 3.25
CA GLY A 118 -3.70 4.19 3.11
C GLY A 118 -3.69 5.14 4.32
N HIS A 119 -3.78 6.44 4.07
CA HIS A 119 -3.78 7.49 5.09
C HIS A 119 -4.91 8.48 4.86
N ASP A 120 -5.51 8.99 5.94
CA ASP A 120 -6.53 10.04 5.85
C ASP A 120 -5.98 11.31 5.18
N ALA A 121 -4.70 11.60 5.36
CA ALA A 121 -4.02 12.71 4.68
C ALA A 121 -4.07 12.63 3.15
N GLN A 122 -4.24 11.44 2.56
CA GLN A 122 -4.44 11.30 1.10
C GLN A 122 -5.72 11.99 0.65
N PHE A 123 -6.80 11.91 1.45
CA PHE A 123 -8.06 12.60 1.15
C PHE A 123 -7.91 14.12 1.29
N ALA A 124 -7.17 14.58 2.29
CA ALA A 124 -6.86 16.00 2.44
C ALA A 124 -6.05 16.53 1.24
N ALA A 125 -5.12 15.73 0.71
CA ALA A 125 -4.28 16.12 -0.42
C ALA A 125 -5.05 16.35 -1.73
N TYR A 126 -6.27 15.81 -1.88
CA TYR A 126 -7.15 16.15 -3.01
C TYR A 126 -7.75 17.55 -2.91
N MET A 127 -7.75 18.15 -1.72
CA MET A 127 -8.40 19.44 -1.46
C MET A 127 -7.42 20.55 -1.12
N LEU A 128 -6.28 20.23 -0.50
CA LEU A 128 -5.31 21.18 0.04
C LEU A 128 -3.89 20.68 -0.17
N PRO A 129 -2.88 21.58 -0.22
CA PRO A 129 -1.49 21.18 -0.04
C PRO A 129 -1.31 20.42 1.26
N THR A 130 -0.77 19.21 1.17
CA THR A 130 -0.68 18.31 2.33
C THR A 130 0.68 17.60 2.35
N THR A 131 1.16 17.27 3.54
CA THR A 131 2.32 16.41 3.76
C THR A 131 2.10 15.56 5.02
N MET A 132 3.02 14.62 5.25
CA MET A 132 2.99 13.74 6.42
C MET A 132 4.36 13.65 7.06
N ILE A 133 4.36 13.42 8.37
CA ILE A 133 5.54 13.13 9.17
C ILE A 133 5.33 11.77 9.83
N PHE A 134 6.27 10.87 9.65
CA PHE A 134 6.30 9.60 10.36
C PHE A 134 7.33 9.67 11.49
N VAL A 135 7.01 9.03 12.60
CA VAL A 135 7.95 8.77 13.69
C VAL A 135 8.43 7.32 13.63
N GLN A 136 9.61 7.05 14.17
CA GLN A 136 10.17 5.71 14.16
C GLN A 136 9.33 4.78 15.03
N SER A 137 8.97 3.62 14.50
CA SER A 137 8.40 2.50 15.25
C SER A 137 9.49 1.48 15.58
N LYS A 138 9.38 0.86 16.74
CA LYS A 138 10.28 -0.21 17.18
C LYS A 138 10.23 -1.37 16.18
N ASP A 139 11.41 -1.79 15.72
CA ASP A 139 11.57 -2.88 14.73
C ASP A 139 10.82 -2.67 13.42
N GLY A 140 10.35 -1.44 13.13
CA GLY A 140 9.55 -1.12 11.95
C GLY A 140 8.14 -1.73 11.98
N LEU A 141 7.68 -2.20 13.13
CA LEU A 141 6.37 -2.84 13.28
C LEU A 141 5.25 -1.81 13.18
N SER A 142 4.16 -2.22 12.53
CA SER A 142 2.92 -1.45 12.40
C SER A 142 1.71 -2.39 12.33
N HIS A 143 0.55 -1.90 12.77
CA HIS A 143 -0.73 -2.65 12.76
C HIS A 143 -0.71 -3.96 13.56
N CYS A 144 0.09 -4.03 14.63
CA CYS A 144 0.20 -5.20 15.49
C CYS A 144 0.36 -4.80 16.95
N GLU A 145 0.02 -5.70 17.88
CA GLU A 145 0.06 -5.44 19.32
C GLU A 145 1.42 -4.93 19.85
N PRO A 146 2.58 -5.43 19.37
CA PRO A 146 3.89 -4.93 19.80
C PRO A 146 4.35 -3.62 19.15
N GLU A 147 3.52 -2.96 18.32
CA GLU A 147 3.84 -1.66 17.74
C GLU A 147 4.10 -0.64 18.85
N TYR A 148 5.24 0.05 18.77
CA TYR A 148 5.64 1.01 19.77
C TYR A 148 6.53 2.10 19.19
N SER A 149 6.20 3.35 19.50
CA SER A 149 7.09 4.50 19.30
C SER A 149 7.49 5.08 20.65
N SER A 150 8.78 5.34 20.84
CA SER A 150 9.24 5.88 22.13
C SER A 150 8.76 7.33 22.35
N PRO A 151 8.64 7.78 23.61
CA PRO A 151 8.31 9.17 23.91
C PRO A 151 9.29 10.16 23.27
N GLU A 152 10.55 9.78 23.13
CA GLU A 152 11.60 10.58 22.49
C GLU A 152 11.27 10.77 21.01
N HIS A 153 10.99 9.69 20.27
CA HIS A 153 10.62 9.77 18.85
C HIS A 153 9.31 10.54 18.62
N CYS A 154 8.34 10.39 19.52
CA CYS A 154 7.10 11.17 19.46
C CYS A 154 7.37 12.66 19.68
N THR A 155 8.27 12.99 20.62
CA THR A 155 8.67 14.38 20.90
C THR A 155 9.42 14.98 19.72
N GLU A 156 10.34 14.23 19.10
CA GLU A 156 11.05 14.65 17.89
C GLU A 156 10.06 14.95 16.74
N GLY A 157 9.12 14.05 16.47
CA GLY A 157 8.10 14.24 15.45
C GLY A 157 7.21 15.46 15.71
N ALA A 158 6.76 15.65 16.95
CA ALA A 158 5.97 16.81 17.36
C ALA A 158 6.74 18.13 17.24
N THR A 159 8.03 18.13 17.59
CA THR A 159 8.91 19.29 17.44
C THR A 159 9.09 19.67 15.98
N VAL A 160 9.36 18.71 15.10
CA VAL A 160 9.47 18.95 13.66
C VAL A 160 8.16 19.50 13.10
N MET A 161 7.03 18.92 13.49
CA MET A 161 5.70 19.35 13.06
C MET A 161 5.43 20.80 13.46
N LEU A 162 5.66 21.16 14.73
CA LEU A 162 5.48 22.55 15.22
C LEU A 162 6.31 23.54 14.40
N ASN A 163 7.59 23.26 14.21
CA ASN A 163 8.48 24.16 13.47
C ASN A 163 8.10 24.26 11.97
N ALA A 164 7.65 23.16 11.38
CA ALA A 164 7.18 23.17 9.98
C ALA A 164 5.89 23.99 9.82
N VAL A 165 4.97 23.90 10.78
CA VAL A 165 3.74 24.72 10.80
C VAL A 165 4.09 26.21 10.93
N LEU A 166 4.98 26.56 11.84
CA LEU A 166 5.43 27.95 12.01
C LEU A 166 6.10 28.50 10.76
N LYS A 167 6.86 27.68 10.03
CA LYS A 167 7.45 28.09 8.73
C LYS A 167 6.37 28.31 7.68
N ALA A 168 5.38 27.43 7.62
CA ALA A 168 4.28 27.55 6.65
C ALA A 168 3.39 28.77 6.92
N ASP A 169 3.22 29.15 8.20
CA ASP A 169 2.39 30.31 8.61
C ASP A 169 3.09 31.65 8.32
N ASN A 170 4.42 31.67 8.28
CA ASN A 170 5.21 32.88 8.07
C ASN A 170 5.62 33.13 6.61
N ASP A 171 5.22 32.28 5.66
CA ASP A 171 5.58 32.35 4.24
C ASP A 171 4.37 32.62 3.35
#